data_61df3c5895a4f073bf3be20ea1dc0ae6
#
_entry.id   61df3c5895a4f073bf3be20ea1dc0ae6
#
_cell.length_a   1.000
_cell.length_b   1.000
_cell.length_c   1.000
_cell.angle_alpha   90.00
_cell.angle_beta   90.00
_cell.angle_gamma   90.00
#
_symmetry.space_group_name_H-M   'P 1'
#
loop_
_entity.id
_entity.type
_entity.pdbx_description
1 polymer ?
#
loop_
_entity_poly.entity_id
_entity_poly.type
_entity_poly.pdbx_seq_one_letter_code
_entity_poly.pdbx_strand_id
1 'polypeptide(L)'
;MIKILVTGHKGFIGSHVFSHLLELGFDVDGLDRPDDIGNFVDVGCADYDLIIHLAAYAALRDSIENPNKFWENNVEKSKPIFDYCRKYNTRLLYASSAGAHGWWHNPYAITKKANELMAPPNSVGMRFFNVWAEEGSRVDMLYRMLQENTAKYITRHKRDYIHVNDVVSAITHLIPSSY
;
A
#
# COMPACT_ATOMS: atom_id res chain seq x y z
N MET A 1 -13.40 -20.74 0.89
CA MET A 1 -13.51 -19.26 0.71
C MET A 1 -12.11 -18.72 0.84
N ILE A 2 -11.69 -17.83 -0.06
CA ILE A 2 -10.33 -17.24 0.00
C ILE A 2 -10.26 -16.31 1.19
N LYS A 3 -9.30 -16.54 2.09
CA LYS A 3 -9.05 -15.70 3.27
C LYS A 3 -7.94 -14.68 2.98
N ILE A 4 -8.25 -13.42 3.16
CA ILE A 4 -7.40 -12.29 2.76
C ILE A 4 -7.04 -11.44 3.98
N LEU A 5 -5.76 -11.11 4.16
CA LEU A 5 -5.34 -10.08 5.10
C LEU A 5 -5.07 -8.77 4.33
N VAL A 6 -5.69 -7.67 4.75
CA VAL A 6 -5.40 -6.33 4.25
C VAL A 6 -4.69 -5.52 5.33
N THR A 7 -3.42 -5.20 5.14
CA THR A 7 -2.72 -4.28 6.05
C THR A 7 -2.88 -2.84 5.57
N GLY A 8 -3.00 -1.91 6.50
CA GLY A 8 -3.30 -0.51 6.14
C GLY A 8 -4.76 -0.29 5.73
N HIS A 9 -5.68 -1.16 6.18
CA HIS A 9 -7.10 -1.16 5.80
C HIS A 9 -7.87 0.09 6.26
N LYS A 10 -7.34 0.86 7.22
CA LYS A 10 -7.91 2.16 7.63
C LYS A 10 -7.31 3.34 6.86
N GLY A 11 -6.30 3.10 6.03
CA GLY A 11 -5.71 4.11 5.15
C GLY A 11 -6.59 4.41 3.93
N PHE A 12 -6.22 5.45 3.16
CA PHE A 12 -6.99 5.90 2.00
C PHE A 12 -7.26 4.76 0.99
N ILE A 13 -6.23 4.16 0.41
CA ILE A 13 -6.41 3.06 -0.55
C ILE A 13 -6.95 1.81 0.16
N GLY A 14 -6.44 1.51 1.35
CA GLY A 14 -6.78 0.31 2.08
C GLY A 14 -8.26 0.22 2.46
N SER A 15 -8.89 1.33 2.85
CA SER A 15 -10.31 1.34 3.21
C SER A 15 -11.22 1.02 2.02
N HIS A 16 -10.90 1.56 0.84
CA HIS A 16 -11.65 1.24 -0.39
C HIS A 16 -11.48 -0.22 -0.81
N VAL A 17 -10.24 -0.75 -0.74
CA VAL A 17 -9.96 -2.16 -1.03
C VAL A 17 -10.70 -3.06 -0.05
N PHE A 18 -10.59 -2.78 1.25
CA PHE A 18 -11.19 -3.58 2.31
C PHE A 18 -12.72 -3.66 2.17
N SER A 19 -13.39 -2.51 2.02
CA SER A 19 -14.84 -2.46 1.84
C SER A 19 -15.28 -3.20 0.59
N HIS A 20 -14.60 -3.00 -0.54
CA HIS A 20 -14.94 -3.66 -1.79
C HIS A 20 -14.80 -5.20 -1.72
N LEU A 21 -13.75 -5.70 -1.05
CA LEU A 21 -13.57 -7.14 -0.87
C LEU A 21 -14.67 -7.75 0.02
N LEU A 22 -15.10 -7.04 1.06
CA LEU A 22 -16.25 -7.47 1.88
C LEU A 22 -17.55 -7.51 1.06
N GLU A 23 -17.80 -6.50 0.21
CA GLU A 23 -18.96 -6.46 -0.70
C GLU A 23 -18.98 -7.63 -1.68
N LEU A 24 -17.79 -8.08 -2.12
CA LEU A 24 -17.65 -9.26 -2.99
C LEU A 24 -17.77 -10.60 -2.23
N GLY A 25 -17.91 -10.57 -0.91
CA GLY A 25 -18.11 -11.76 -0.08
C GLY A 25 -16.83 -12.53 0.25
N PHE A 26 -15.66 -11.91 0.16
CA PHE A 26 -14.42 -12.52 0.64
C PHE A 26 -14.36 -12.56 2.17
N ASP A 27 -13.61 -13.52 2.72
CA ASP A 27 -13.22 -13.55 4.13
C ASP A 27 -12.01 -12.64 4.34
N VAL A 28 -12.20 -11.46 4.94
CA VAL A 28 -11.18 -10.41 4.97
C VAL A 28 -10.88 -9.96 6.39
N ASP A 29 -9.63 -10.13 6.81
CA ASP A 29 -9.08 -9.55 8.03
C ASP A 29 -8.33 -8.25 7.75
N GLY A 30 -8.39 -7.31 8.68
CA GLY A 30 -7.69 -6.03 8.58
C GLY A 30 -6.64 -5.84 9.67
N LEU A 31 -5.42 -5.42 9.31
CA LEU A 31 -4.37 -5.04 10.26
C LEU A 31 -3.95 -3.59 10.03
N ASP A 32 -4.16 -2.71 11.02
CA ASP A 32 -3.81 -1.30 11.00
C ASP A 32 -3.72 -0.75 12.42
N ARG A 33 -3.23 0.49 12.56
CA ARG A 33 -3.18 1.17 13.85
C ARG A 33 -4.55 1.20 14.57
N PRO A 34 -4.64 1.03 15.90
CA PRO A 34 -3.52 0.98 16.84
C PRO A 34 -2.74 -0.33 16.83
N ASP A 35 -3.22 -1.40 16.20
CA ASP A 35 -2.50 -2.67 16.02
C ASP A 35 -1.47 -2.48 14.91
N ASP A 36 -0.21 -2.28 15.31
CA ASP A 36 0.90 -2.03 14.39
C ASP A 36 1.17 -3.27 13.51
N ILE A 37 1.55 -3.07 12.24
CA ILE A 37 1.98 -4.15 11.34
C ILE A 37 3.17 -4.93 11.90
N GLY A 38 4.00 -4.32 12.77
CA GLY A 38 5.03 -5.02 13.52
C GLY A 38 4.51 -6.05 14.52
N ASN A 39 3.21 -6.01 14.85
CA ASN A 39 2.53 -7.00 15.69
C ASN A 39 1.97 -8.18 14.87
N PHE A 40 2.25 -8.23 13.57
CA PHE A 40 1.91 -9.40 12.77
C PHE A 40 2.61 -10.63 13.34
N VAL A 41 1.81 -11.62 13.74
CA VAL A 41 2.32 -12.85 14.35
C VAL A 41 2.07 -14.02 13.41
N ASP A 42 3.16 -14.74 13.09
CA ASP A 42 3.06 -16.05 12.46
C ASP A 42 2.62 -17.08 13.52
N VAL A 43 1.38 -17.50 13.42
CA VAL A 43 0.80 -18.50 14.35
C VAL A 43 1.21 -19.95 14.04
N GLY A 44 2.17 -20.13 13.12
CA GLY A 44 2.74 -21.44 12.81
C GLY A 44 1.99 -22.24 11.72
N CYS A 45 0.97 -21.65 11.11
CA CYS A 45 0.22 -22.24 9.98
C CYS A 45 -0.07 -21.19 8.91
N ALA A 46 -0.34 -21.66 7.68
CA ALA A 46 -0.82 -20.79 6.60
C ALA A 46 -2.28 -20.42 6.87
N ASP A 47 -2.50 -19.24 7.45
CA ASP A 47 -3.83 -18.76 7.82
C ASP A 47 -4.47 -17.89 6.71
N TYR A 48 -3.66 -17.35 5.80
CA TYR A 48 -4.10 -16.51 4.69
C TYR A 48 -3.71 -17.09 3.33
N ASP A 49 -4.65 -17.07 2.40
CA ASP A 49 -4.42 -17.40 0.99
C ASP A 49 -3.74 -16.23 0.24
N LEU A 50 -4.07 -15.02 0.66
CA LEU A 50 -3.58 -13.78 0.08
C LEU A 50 -3.32 -12.72 1.15
N ILE A 51 -2.21 -12.01 1.03
CA ILE A 51 -1.96 -10.78 1.80
C ILE A 51 -1.89 -9.59 0.85
N ILE A 52 -2.67 -8.54 1.14
CA ILE A 52 -2.63 -7.25 0.46
C ILE A 52 -1.98 -6.24 1.40
N HIS A 53 -0.69 -5.97 1.19
CA HIS A 53 0.12 -5.14 2.09
C HIS A 53 0.15 -3.69 1.59
N LEU A 54 -0.72 -2.84 2.17
CA LEU A 54 -0.84 -1.42 1.83
C LEU A 54 -0.32 -0.49 2.94
N ALA A 55 -0.07 -1.03 4.15
CA ALA A 55 0.42 -0.27 5.28
C ALA A 55 1.80 0.33 5.01
N ALA A 56 1.89 1.64 4.98
CA ALA A 56 3.15 2.37 4.85
C ALA A 56 2.99 3.85 5.19
N TYR A 57 4.06 4.49 5.66
CA TYR A 57 4.16 5.94 5.61
C TYR A 57 4.46 6.39 4.17
N ALA A 58 3.68 7.33 3.63
CA ALA A 58 3.76 7.75 2.23
C ALA A 58 4.09 9.24 2.04
N ALA A 59 4.40 9.97 3.13
CA ALA A 59 4.68 11.40 3.10
C ALA A 59 6.13 11.67 2.65
N LEU A 60 6.35 11.98 1.37
CA LEU A 60 7.69 12.21 0.82
C LEU A 60 8.49 13.25 1.62
N ARG A 61 7.90 14.42 1.94
CA ARG A 61 8.60 15.47 2.70
C ARG A 61 8.95 15.03 4.12
N ASP A 62 8.00 14.40 4.82
CA ASP A 62 8.24 13.84 6.17
C ASP A 62 9.35 12.77 6.15
N SER A 63 9.50 12.03 5.05
CA SER A 63 10.58 11.05 4.92
C SER A 63 11.98 11.66 4.89
N ILE A 64 12.11 12.90 4.39
CA ILE A 64 13.38 13.63 4.37
C ILE A 64 13.76 14.07 5.79
N GLU A 65 12.77 14.52 6.55
CA GLU A 65 12.96 14.97 7.93
C GLU A 65 13.14 13.80 8.91
N ASN A 66 12.46 12.68 8.66
CA ASN A 66 12.40 11.52 9.54
C ASN A 66 12.72 10.19 8.82
N PRO A 67 13.91 10.03 8.20
CA PRO A 67 14.22 8.87 7.35
C PRO A 67 14.18 7.53 8.12
N ASN A 68 14.65 7.51 9.36
CA ASN A 68 14.67 6.29 10.19
C ASN A 68 13.26 5.81 10.54
N LYS A 69 12.32 6.72 10.82
CA LYS A 69 10.91 6.41 11.05
C LYS A 69 10.28 5.72 9.84
N PHE A 70 10.62 6.19 8.62
CA PHE A 70 10.15 5.58 7.39
C PHE A 70 10.77 4.21 7.15
N TRP A 71 12.08 4.07 7.41
CA TRP A 71 12.75 2.78 7.29
C TRP A 71 12.16 1.74 8.25
N GLU A 72 12.07 2.08 9.52
CA GLU A 72 11.50 1.20 10.54
C GLU A 72 10.08 0.75 10.17
N ASN A 73 9.19 1.70 9.84
CA ASN A 73 7.81 1.37 9.55
C ASN A 73 7.63 0.63 8.20
N ASN A 74 8.27 1.10 7.14
CA ASN A 74 8.00 0.60 5.79
C ASN A 74 8.85 -0.62 5.43
N VAL A 75 10.00 -0.83 6.11
CA VAL A 75 10.93 -1.92 5.80
C VAL A 75 10.97 -2.92 6.93
N GLU A 76 11.40 -2.52 8.13
CA GLU A 76 11.60 -3.47 9.23
C GLU A 76 10.29 -4.14 9.64
N LYS A 77 9.22 -3.38 9.81
CA LYS A 77 7.90 -3.91 10.19
C LYS A 77 7.21 -4.68 9.07
N SER A 78 7.65 -4.54 7.81
CA SER A 78 7.13 -5.35 6.70
C SER A 78 7.80 -6.72 6.59
N LYS A 79 9.00 -6.90 7.16
CA LYS A 79 9.75 -8.17 7.10
C LYS A 79 8.95 -9.38 7.60
N PRO A 80 8.28 -9.35 8.77
CA PRO A 80 7.51 -10.51 9.25
C PRO A 80 6.45 -10.97 8.26
N ILE A 81 5.78 -10.05 7.56
CA ILE A 81 4.79 -10.34 6.52
C ILE A 81 5.45 -11.01 5.32
N PHE A 82 6.58 -10.49 4.86
CA PHE A 82 7.32 -11.05 3.73
C PHE A 82 7.88 -12.43 4.05
N ASP A 83 8.39 -12.62 5.28
CA ASP A 83 8.90 -13.91 5.75
C ASP A 83 7.79 -14.96 5.87
N TYR A 84 6.62 -14.57 6.37
CA TYR A 84 5.42 -15.40 6.38
C TYR A 84 5.04 -15.84 4.95
N CYS A 85 4.92 -14.88 4.02
CA CYS A 85 4.60 -15.19 2.63
C CYS A 85 5.62 -16.12 1.97
N ARG A 86 6.90 -15.95 2.30
CA ARG A 86 7.98 -16.82 1.80
C ARG A 86 7.89 -18.23 2.39
N LYS A 87 7.63 -18.32 3.70
CA LYS A 87 7.54 -19.58 4.44
C LYS A 87 6.38 -20.46 3.96
N TYR A 88 5.21 -19.85 3.74
CA TYR A 88 3.99 -20.57 3.40
C TYR A 88 3.63 -20.50 1.91
N ASN A 89 4.46 -19.86 1.09
CA ASN A 89 4.18 -19.56 -0.32
C ASN A 89 2.85 -18.79 -0.52
N THR A 90 2.44 -18.01 0.50
CA THR A 90 1.23 -17.19 0.45
C THR A 90 1.40 -16.09 -0.62
N ARG A 91 0.37 -15.87 -1.44
CA ARG A 91 0.34 -14.80 -2.43
C ARG A 91 0.45 -13.45 -1.75
N LEU A 92 1.31 -12.56 -2.25
CA LEU A 92 1.46 -11.19 -1.74
C LEU A 92 1.22 -10.16 -2.85
N LEU A 93 0.26 -9.25 -2.63
CA LEU A 93 0.15 -7.99 -3.38
C LEU A 93 0.63 -6.88 -2.46
N TYR A 94 1.57 -6.04 -2.91
CA TYR A 94 2.08 -4.97 -2.03
C TYR A 94 2.20 -3.63 -2.75
N ALA A 95 1.95 -2.56 -1.99
CA ALA A 95 2.08 -1.19 -2.48
C ALA A 95 3.56 -0.80 -2.60
N SER A 96 4.05 -0.70 -3.84
CA SER A 96 5.26 0.01 -4.19
C SER A 96 4.89 1.46 -4.59
N SER A 97 5.75 2.13 -5.31
CA SER A 97 5.56 3.51 -5.77
C SER A 97 6.27 3.72 -7.09
N ALA A 98 5.73 4.58 -7.94
CA ALA A 98 6.44 5.09 -9.12
C ALA A 98 7.81 5.69 -8.74
N GLY A 99 7.93 6.26 -7.54
CA GLY A 99 9.18 6.77 -6.99
C GLY A 99 10.27 5.72 -6.82
N ALA A 100 9.93 4.43 -6.72
CA ALA A 100 10.91 3.35 -6.64
C ALA A 100 11.79 3.21 -7.91
N HIS A 101 11.36 3.76 -9.04
CA HIS A 101 12.18 3.84 -10.26
C HIS A 101 13.40 4.76 -10.07
N GLY A 102 13.18 5.93 -9.43
CA GLY A 102 14.24 6.88 -9.06
C GLY A 102 14.50 6.86 -7.54
N TRP A 103 14.72 5.69 -6.97
CA TRP A 103 14.76 5.43 -5.52
C TRP A 103 15.76 6.31 -4.75
N TRP A 104 16.83 6.77 -5.40
CA TRP A 104 17.88 7.60 -4.79
C TRP A 104 17.44 9.04 -4.49
N HIS A 105 16.27 9.49 -4.93
CA HIS A 105 15.82 10.87 -4.76
C HIS A 105 15.34 11.21 -3.34
N ASN A 106 14.85 10.24 -2.58
CA ASN A 106 14.34 10.48 -1.23
C ASN A 106 14.19 9.18 -0.42
N PRO A 107 14.20 9.27 0.93
CA PRO A 107 14.12 8.11 1.81
C PRO A 107 12.85 7.26 1.64
N TYR A 108 11.69 7.86 1.37
CA TYR A 108 10.47 7.11 1.07
C TYR A 108 10.65 6.19 -0.15
N ALA A 109 11.21 6.72 -1.23
CA ALA A 109 11.47 5.93 -2.43
C ALA A 109 12.46 4.79 -2.19
N ILE A 110 13.49 5.04 -1.34
CA ILE A 110 14.43 3.99 -0.88
C ILE A 110 13.67 2.86 -0.18
N THR A 111 12.74 3.16 0.74
CA THR A 111 11.98 2.11 1.44
C THR A 111 11.12 1.28 0.48
N LYS A 112 10.50 1.91 -0.52
CA LYS A 112 9.72 1.18 -1.53
C LYS A 112 10.60 0.29 -2.41
N LYS A 113 11.78 0.77 -2.79
CA LYS A 113 12.76 -0.03 -3.53
C LYS A 113 13.30 -1.21 -2.70
N ALA A 114 13.56 -0.99 -1.42
CA ALA A 114 13.98 -2.06 -0.50
C ALA A 114 12.92 -3.17 -0.43
N ASN A 115 11.63 -2.82 -0.32
CA ASN A 115 10.54 -3.78 -0.33
C ASN A 115 10.48 -4.58 -1.65
N GLU A 116 10.68 -3.94 -2.80
CA GLU A 116 10.75 -4.65 -4.10
C GLU A 116 11.90 -5.68 -4.13
N LEU A 117 13.05 -5.36 -3.53
CA LEU A 117 14.20 -6.26 -3.49
C LEU A 117 14.03 -7.41 -2.49
N MET A 118 13.23 -7.20 -1.44
CA MET A 118 12.96 -8.22 -0.41
C MET A 118 11.71 -9.05 -0.67
N ALA A 119 10.89 -8.66 -1.65
CA ALA A 119 9.61 -9.30 -1.92
C ALA A 119 9.76 -10.80 -2.20
N PRO A 120 8.86 -11.65 -1.67
CA PRO A 120 8.89 -13.08 -1.92
C PRO A 120 8.56 -13.41 -3.40
N PRO A 121 8.94 -14.59 -3.91
CA PRO A 121 8.73 -14.97 -5.32
C PRO A 121 7.25 -14.90 -5.74
N ASN A 122 6.31 -15.35 -4.88
CA ASN A 122 4.87 -15.33 -5.16
C ASN A 122 4.26 -13.96 -4.81
N SER A 123 4.79 -12.88 -5.43
CA SER A 123 4.33 -11.53 -5.13
C SER A 123 4.17 -10.64 -6.37
N VAL A 124 3.34 -9.60 -6.24
CA VAL A 124 3.21 -8.51 -7.20
C VAL A 124 3.37 -7.18 -6.50
N GLY A 125 4.39 -6.43 -6.89
CA GLY A 125 4.59 -5.05 -6.43
C GLY A 125 3.88 -4.05 -7.34
N MET A 126 2.97 -3.28 -6.78
CA MET A 126 2.17 -2.29 -7.51
C MET A 126 2.79 -0.90 -7.35
N ARG A 127 3.37 -0.36 -8.42
CA ARG A 127 3.96 0.99 -8.43
C ARG A 127 2.90 2.05 -8.65
N PHE A 128 2.21 2.42 -7.58
CA PHE A 128 1.22 3.49 -7.66
C PHE A 128 1.85 4.85 -7.99
N PHE A 129 1.17 5.61 -8.85
CA PHE A 129 1.39 7.02 -9.08
C PHE A 129 0.56 7.87 -8.11
N ASN A 130 -0.09 8.94 -8.56
CA ASN A 130 -0.90 9.77 -7.69
C ASN A 130 -2.34 9.21 -7.66
N VAL A 131 -2.62 8.39 -6.66
CA VAL A 131 -3.98 7.88 -6.44
C VAL A 131 -4.82 8.99 -5.82
N TRP A 132 -6.01 9.22 -6.36
CA TRP A 132 -6.92 10.27 -5.92
C TRP A 132 -8.36 9.79 -5.80
N ALA A 133 -9.15 10.51 -5.04
CA ALA A 133 -10.60 10.47 -4.97
C ALA A 133 -11.09 11.86 -4.57
N GLU A 134 -12.39 12.07 -4.58
CA GLU A 134 -13.03 13.30 -4.17
C GLU A 134 -12.73 13.63 -2.70
N GLU A 135 -12.60 12.60 -1.88
CA GLU A 135 -12.30 12.71 -0.45
C GLU A 135 -11.18 11.75 -0.01
N GLY A 136 -10.51 12.08 1.08
CA GLY A 136 -9.61 11.17 1.82
C GLY A 136 -8.20 11.02 1.26
N SER A 137 -7.91 11.41 0.02
CA SER A 137 -6.57 11.29 -0.56
C SER A 137 -5.72 12.54 -0.34
N ARG A 138 -4.39 12.38 -0.45
CA ARG A 138 -3.46 13.53 -0.44
C ARG A 138 -3.60 14.41 -1.68
N VAL A 139 -4.01 13.81 -2.77
CA VAL A 139 -4.28 14.51 -4.04
C VAL A 139 -5.60 15.27 -3.95
N ASP A 140 -6.51 14.83 -3.08
CA ASP A 140 -7.72 15.55 -2.75
C ASP A 140 -7.42 16.97 -2.22
N MET A 141 -6.35 17.11 -1.44
CA MET A 141 -5.92 18.44 -0.99
C MET A 141 -5.53 19.34 -2.17
N LEU A 142 -4.86 18.83 -3.21
CA LEU A 142 -4.55 19.58 -4.43
C LEU A 142 -5.84 19.89 -5.21
N TYR A 143 -6.74 18.93 -5.34
CA TYR A 143 -8.03 19.11 -5.99
C TYR A 143 -8.86 20.20 -5.30
N ARG A 144 -9.00 20.16 -3.97
CA ARG A 144 -9.65 21.21 -3.20
C ARG A 144 -8.97 22.56 -3.35
N MET A 145 -7.65 22.61 -3.25
CA MET A 145 -6.88 23.85 -3.45
C MET A 145 -7.12 24.48 -4.82
N LEU A 146 -7.33 23.68 -5.85
CA LEU A 146 -7.65 24.17 -7.18
C LEU A 146 -9.11 24.66 -7.26
N GLN A 147 -10.05 23.93 -6.69
CA GLN A 147 -11.47 24.35 -6.67
C GLN A 147 -11.70 25.59 -5.83
N GLU A 148 -11.07 25.68 -4.67
CA GLU A 148 -11.18 26.80 -3.74
C GLU A 148 -10.28 27.98 -4.13
N ASN A 149 -9.53 27.86 -5.23
CA ASN A 149 -8.55 28.86 -5.68
C ASN A 149 -7.53 29.27 -4.59
N THR A 150 -7.13 28.31 -3.76
CA THR A 150 -6.19 28.50 -2.66
C THR A 150 -4.76 28.11 -3.00
N ALA A 151 -4.51 27.62 -4.22
CA ALA A 151 -3.18 27.22 -4.69
C ALA A 151 -2.26 28.42 -4.80
N LYS A 152 -1.19 28.45 -3.99
CA LYS A 152 -0.23 29.58 -3.96
C LYS A 152 0.62 29.68 -5.24
N TYR A 153 0.84 28.56 -5.92
CA TYR A 153 1.58 28.49 -7.18
C TYR A 153 1.25 27.21 -7.93
N ILE A 154 1.36 27.25 -9.25
CA ILE A 154 1.20 26.10 -10.13
C ILE A 154 2.53 25.87 -10.84
N THR A 155 2.97 24.62 -10.90
CA THR A 155 4.20 24.23 -11.60
C THR A 155 3.89 23.57 -12.94
N ARG A 156 4.87 23.52 -13.84
CA ARG A 156 4.74 22.81 -15.13
C ARG A 156 4.98 21.30 -15.02
N HIS A 157 5.05 20.74 -13.82
CA HIS A 157 5.24 19.30 -13.63
C HIS A 157 4.03 18.53 -14.16
N LYS A 158 4.31 17.54 -14.99
CA LYS A 158 3.31 16.54 -15.40
C LYS A 158 3.26 15.43 -14.37
N ARG A 159 2.07 14.94 -14.06
CA ARG A 159 1.82 13.83 -13.13
C ARG A 159 0.75 12.93 -13.72
N ASP A 160 0.93 11.63 -13.56
CA ASP A 160 -0.13 10.68 -13.85
C ASP A 160 -1.00 10.54 -12.60
N TYR A 161 -2.31 10.55 -12.82
CA TYR A 161 -3.32 10.39 -11.78
C TYR A 161 -4.16 9.16 -12.10
N ILE A 162 -4.49 8.40 -11.07
CA ILE A 162 -5.38 7.23 -11.16
C ILE A 162 -6.44 7.35 -10.07
N HIS A 163 -7.69 7.13 -10.42
CA HIS A 163 -8.77 7.12 -9.44
C HIS A 163 -8.68 5.89 -8.54
N VAL A 164 -9.06 6.03 -7.26
CA VAL A 164 -8.95 4.93 -6.28
C VAL A 164 -9.77 3.70 -6.71
N ASN A 165 -10.91 3.89 -7.36
CA ASN A 165 -11.73 2.78 -7.85
C ASN A 165 -11.01 1.95 -8.92
N ASP A 166 -10.19 2.58 -9.78
CA ASP A 166 -9.39 1.85 -10.77
C ASP A 166 -8.28 1.05 -10.08
N VAL A 167 -7.70 1.59 -9.00
CA VAL A 167 -6.73 0.87 -8.17
C VAL A 167 -7.38 -0.33 -7.49
N VAL A 168 -8.57 -0.17 -6.92
CA VAL A 168 -9.36 -1.25 -6.31
C VAL A 168 -9.66 -2.34 -7.34
N SER A 169 -10.16 -1.95 -8.52
CA SER A 169 -10.43 -2.87 -9.61
C SER A 169 -9.18 -3.64 -10.05
N ALA A 170 -8.05 -2.96 -10.22
CA ALA A 170 -6.78 -3.60 -10.58
C ALA A 170 -6.32 -4.60 -9.52
N ILE A 171 -6.40 -4.26 -8.23
CA ILE A 171 -6.08 -5.17 -7.13
C ILE A 171 -7.00 -6.40 -7.16
N THR A 172 -8.29 -6.19 -7.32
CA THR A 172 -9.28 -7.28 -7.38
C THR A 172 -9.00 -8.25 -8.53
N HIS A 173 -8.61 -7.76 -9.69
CA HIS A 173 -8.22 -8.60 -10.84
C HIS A 173 -6.94 -9.42 -10.61
N LEU A 174 -6.10 -9.02 -9.65
CA LEU A 174 -4.89 -9.77 -9.28
C LEU A 174 -5.15 -10.87 -8.24
N ILE A 175 -6.36 -10.92 -7.67
CA ILE A 175 -6.77 -12.01 -6.76
C ILE A 175 -6.99 -13.26 -7.61
N PRO A 176 -6.37 -14.40 -7.25
CA PRO A 176 -6.60 -15.63 -7.98
C PRO A 176 -8.10 -15.96 -8.02
N SER A 177 -8.63 -16.24 -9.21
CA SER A 177 -9.95 -16.86 -9.30
C SER A 177 -9.91 -18.20 -8.56
N SER A 178 -10.87 -18.43 -7.66
CA SER A 178 -11.04 -19.74 -7.03
C SER A 178 -11.14 -20.81 -8.11
N TYR A 179 -10.22 -21.75 -8.10
CA TYR A 179 -10.31 -22.97 -8.89
C TYR A 179 -11.44 -23.84 -8.36
#